data_d9b2e08cec2955f6dcf7b40214a753ab
#
_entry.id   d9b2e08cec2955f6dcf7b40214a753ab
#
_cell.length_a   1.000
_cell.length_b   1.000
_cell.length_c   1.000
_cell.angle_alpha   90.00
_cell.angle_beta   90.00
_cell.angle_gamma   90.00
#
_symmetry.space_group_name_H-M   'P 1'
#
loop_
_entity.id
_entity.type
_entity.pdbx_description
1 polymer ?
#
loop_
_entity_poly.entity_id
_entity_poly.type
_entity_poly.pdbx_seq_one_letter_code
_entity_poly.pdbx_strand_id
1 'polypeptide(L)'
;IAAIVLAAAAIDPALAGKKQKPAKAPEEPVVFVDLKEPMIVVVSIGQQKVDVYRGTTLVTSSAVSTGTSTHPTFIGAFSIMQKARWHHSNIYSNAPMPWMNRLTWSGTAMHAGIVPGYPASHGCIRLTYAFAPKFFQMSSIGDNVITSRGRPKPTPIEHGALFQPLPPPALP
;
A
#
# COMPACT_ATOMS: atom_id res chain seq x y z
N ILE A 1 56.94 40.77 31.46
CA ILE A 1 57.19 39.34 31.15
C ILE A 1 56.14 38.56 31.95
N ALA A 2 55.04 38.15 31.32
CA ALA A 2 53.98 37.36 31.95
C ALA A 2 54.12 35.92 31.48
N ALA A 3 54.35 35.02 32.42
CA ALA A 3 54.42 33.58 32.17
C ALA A 3 53.02 32.96 32.14
N ILE A 4 52.63 32.36 31.04
CA ILE A 4 51.39 31.58 30.90
C ILE A 4 51.70 30.16 31.36
N VAL A 5 51.02 29.74 32.44
CA VAL A 5 51.03 28.35 32.89
C VAL A 5 49.91 27.58 32.17
N LEU A 6 50.33 26.61 31.33
CA LEU A 6 49.39 25.71 30.68
C LEU A 6 49.08 24.56 31.65
N ALA A 7 47.85 24.49 32.15
CA ALA A 7 47.40 23.32 32.90
C ALA A 7 46.94 22.23 31.92
N ALA A 8 47.64 21.12 31.92
CA ALA A 8 47.23 19.90 31.19
C ALA A 8 46.11 19.19 31.95
N ALA A 9 44.90 19.17 31.40
CA ALA A 9 43.78 18.37 31.91
C ALA A 9 44.05 16.88 31.60
N ALA A 10 44.13 16.06 32.61
CA ALA A 10 44.20 14.60 32.48
C ALA A 10 42.85 14.07 31.97
N ILE A 11 42.89 13.35 30.87
CA ILE A 11 41.74 12.63 30.31
C ILE A 11 41.60 11.30 31.05
N ASP A 12 40.47 11.15 31.78
CA ASP A 12 40.11 9.95 32.53
C ASP A 12 39.67 8.84 31.56
N PRO A 13 40.32 7.64 31.50
CA PRO A 13 40.04 6.58 30.55
C PRO A 13 38.82 5.69 30.95
N ALA A 14 37.97 6.12 31.89
CA ALA A 14 36.92 5.26 32.47
C ALA A 14 35.55 5.29 31.79
N LEU A 15 35.43 5.81 30.56
CA LEU A 15 34.17 5.76 29.77
C LEU A 15 34.27 4.76 28.62
N ALA A 16 34.65 3.52 28.93
CA ALA A 16 34.48 2.39 28.04
C ALA A 16 32.96 2.02 28.03
N GLY A 17 32.25 2.56 27.04
CA GLY A 17 30.84 2.34 26.86
C GLY A 17 30.50 0.84 26.79
N LYS A 18 29.67 0.38 27.71
CA LYS A 18 29.04 -0.95 27.67
C LYS A 18 28.32 -1.07 26.32
N LYS A 19 28.78 -1.99 25.45
CA LYS A 19 28.07 -2.37 24.24
C LYS A 19 26.69 -2.88 24.64
N GLN A 20 25.67 -2.05 24.48
CA GLN A 20 24.28 -2.48 24.63
C GLN A 20 24.01 -3.50 23.52
N LYS A 21 23.66 -4.71 23.95
CA LYS A 21 23.12 -5.76 23.05
C LYS A 21 21.92 -5.15 22.32
N PRO A 22 21.84 -5.22 20.97
CA PRO A 22 20.69 -4.68 20.26
C PRO A 22 19.43 -5.32 20.83
N ALA A 23 18.48 -4.47 21.28
CA ALA A 23 17.19 -4.92 21.73
C ALA A 23 16.52 -5.68 20.57
N LYS A 24 16.07 -6.91 20.81
CA LYS A 24 15.29 -7.69 19.85
C LYS A 24 14.08 -6.84 19.45
N ALA A 25 13.96 -6.52 18.16
CA ALA A 25 12.79 -5.81 17.66
C ALA A 25 11.52 -6.56 18.11
N PRO A 26 10.45 -5.86 18.53
CA PRO A 26 9.21 -6.52 18.90
C PRO A 26 8.76 -7.40 17.73
N GLU A 27 8.52 -8.66 18.00
CA GLU A 27 7.96 -9.59 17.02
C GLU A 27 6.57 -9.06 16.68
N GLU A 28 6.36 -8.65 15.45
CA GLU A 28 5.03 -8.28 14.97
C GLU A 28 4.12 -9.51 15.11
N PRO A 29 2.90 -9.34 15.65
CA PRO A 29 1.98 -10.46 15.80
C PRO A 29 1.76 -11.13 14.45
N VAL A 30 1.95 -12.44 14.39
CA VAL A 30 1.64 -13.25 13.20
C VAL A 30 0.12 -13.23 13.02
N VAL A 31 -0.35 -12.39 12.12
CA VAL A 31 -1.77 -12.32 11.78
C VAL A 31 -2.06 -13.47 10.82
N PHE A 32 -2.84 -14.44 11.25
CA PHE A 32 -3.37 -15.48 10.37
C PHE A 32 -4.41 -14.84 9.44
N VAL A 33 -4.06 -14.72 8.16
CA VAL A 33 -4.96 -14.19 7.13
C VAL A 33 -5.65 -15.38 6.46
N ASP A 34 -6.97 -15.44 6.55
CA ASP A 34 -7.74 -16.41 5.77
C ASP A 34 -7.74 -15.98 4.30
N LEU A 35 -7.07 -16.76 3.44
CA LEU A 35 -6.99 -16.49 2.01
C LEU A 35 -8.33 -16.66 1.27
N LYS A 36 -9.35 -17.25 1.92
CA LYS A 36 -10.71 -17.35 1.37
C LYS A 36 -11.48 -16.04 1.50
N GLU A 37 -11.10 -15.17 2.44
CA GLU A 37 -11.72 -13.86 2.58
C GLU A 37 -11.45 -12.98 1.34
N PRO A 38 -12.44 -12.19 0.88
CA PRO A 38 -12.28 -11.34 -0.27
C PRO A 38 -11.17 -10.30 -0.06
N MET A 39 -10.37 -10.06 -1.09
CA MET A 39 -9.39 -8.99 -1.05
C MET A 39 -10.06 -7.65 -1.31
N ILE A 40 -9.77 -6.69 -0.44
CA ILE A 40 -10.22 -5.30 -0.55
C ILE A 40 -8.99 -4.40 -0.54
N VAL A 41 -8.86 -3.59 -1.57
CA VAL A 41 -7.77 -2.63 -1.71
C VAL A 41 -8.34 -1.23 -1.46
N VAL A 42 -7.78 -0.51 -0.51
CA VAL A 42 -8.20 0.86 -0.18
C VAL A 42 -7.09 1.83 -0.55
N VAL A 43 -7.36 2.71 -1.50
CA VAL A 43 -6.44 3.78 -1.91
C VAL A 43 -6.89 5.10 -1.30
N SER A 44 -6.08 5.62 -0.41
CA SER A 44 -6.26 6.90 0.27
C SER A 44 -5.58 8.01 -0.55
N ILE A 45 -6.35 8.76 -1.34
CA ILE A 45 -5.82 9.83 -2.20
C ILE A 45 -5.22 10.95 -1.34
N GLY A 46 -5.88 11.33 -0.24
CA GLY A 46 -5.38 12.38 0.65
C GLY A 46 -4.09 12.01 1.40
N GLN A 47 -3.85 10.71 1.63
CA GLN A 47 -2.66 10.24 2.34
C GLN A 47 -1.61 9.64 1.41
N GLN A 48 -1.89 9.55 0.11
CA GLN A 48 -1.03 8.90 -0.89
C GLN A 48 -0.59 7.50 -0.45
N LYS A 49 -1.56 6.69 -0.02
CA LYS A 49 -1.33 5.38 0.57
C LYS A 49 -2.32 4.35 0.03
N VAL A 50 -1.85 3.13 -0.13
CA VAL A 50 -2.68 1.95 -0.39
C VAL A 50 -2.58 0.99 0.78
N ASP A 51 -3.74 0.49 1.21
CA ASP A 51 -3.90 -0.58 2.18
C ASP A 51 -4.57 -1.78 1.50
N VAL A 52 -4.05 -2.97 1.74
CA VAL A 52 -4.61 -4.22 1.23
C VAL A 52 -5.13 -5.02 2.41
N TYR A 53 -6.40 -5.41 2.32
CA TYR A 53 -7.10 -6.19 3.33
C TYR A 53 -7.51 -7.56 2.79
N ARG A 54 -7.63 -8.54 3.68
CA ARG A 54 -8.42 -9.76 3.50
C ARG A 54 -9.53 -9.72 4.53
N GLY A 55 -10.78 -9.70 4.07
CA GLY A 55 -11.89 -9.34 4.94
C GLY A 55 -11.65 -7.99 5.63
N THR A 56 -11.57 -7.99 6.96
CA THR A 56 -11.26 -6.79 7.77
C THR A 56 -9.81 -6.70 8.21
N THR A 57 -8.99 -7.72 7.92
CA THR A 57 -7.59 -7.81 8.35
C THR A 57 -6.68 -7.08 7.39
N LEU A 58 -5.89 -6.11 7.88
CA LEU A 58 -4.87 -5.43 7.10
C LEU A 58 -3.70 -6.38 6.83
N VAL A 59 -3.45 -6.69 5.57
CA VAL A 59 -2.37 -7.58 5.14
C VAL A 59 -1.07 -6.81 4.89
N THR A 60 -1.17 -5.68 4.19
CA THR A 60 0.00 -4.87 3.83
C THR A 60 -0.40 -3.45 3.44
N SER A 61 0.56 -2.54 3.47
CA SER A 61 0.39 -1.15 3.05
C SER A 61 1.59 -0.68 2.23
N SER A 62 1.38 0.33 1.38
CA SER A 62 2.46 0.99 0.64
C SER A 62 2.12 2.45 0.35
N ALA A 63 3.13 3.26 0.11
CA ALA A 63 2.95 4.56 -0.50
C ALA A 63 2.53 4.41 -1.97
N VAL A 64 1.76 5.38 -2.46
CA VAL A 64 1.33 5.49 -3.87
C VAL A 64 1.52 6.92 -4.38
N SER A 65 1.38 7.12 -5.70
CA SER A 65 1.21 8.44 -6.28
C SER A 65 -0.01 8.41 -7.20
N THR A 66 -1.03 9.19 -6.84
CA THR A 66 -2.30 9.28 -7.57
C THR A 66 -2.27 10.41 -8.61
N GLY A 67 -3.37 10.62 -9.30
CA GLY A 67 -3.53 11.70 -10.28
C GLY A 67 -3.42 13.09 -9.69
N THR A 68 -2.88 14.02 -10.48
CA THR A 68 -2.80 15.45 -10.15
C THR A 68 -4.20 16.09 -10.09
N SER A 69 -4.27 17.34 -9.66
CA SER A 69 -5.54 18.11 -9.66
C SER A 69 -6.14 18.29 -11.05
N THR A 70 -5.31 18.36 -12.09
CA THR A 70 -5.73 18.49 -13.50
C THR A 70 -6.10 17.15 -14.14
N HIS A 71 -5.59 16.05 -13.61
CA HIS A 71 -5.87 14.68 -14.07
C HIS A 71 -6.14 13.79 -12.84
N PRO A 72 -7.25 13.99 -12.14
CA PRO A 72 -7.48 13.33 -10.86
C PRO A 72 -7.72 11.83 -11.02
N THR A 73 -7.30 11.07 -10.01
CA THR A 73 -7.77 9.70 -9.83
C THR A 73 -9.22 9.74 -9.37
N PHE A 74 -10.10 8.99 -10.06
CA PHE A 74 -11.52 8.94 -9.72
C PHE A 74 -11.73 8.31 -8.33
N ILE A 75 -12.69 8.86 -7.58
CA ILE A 75 -13.14 8.31 -6.31
C ILE A 75 -14.28 7.33 -6.59
N GLY A 76 -14.29 6.18 -5.94
CA GLY A 76 -15.33 5.18 -6.09
C GLY A 76 -14.88 3.77 -5.77
N ALA A 77 -15.75 2.82 -6.06
CA ALA A 77 -15.47 1.40 -5.98
C ALA A 77 -15.25 0.84 -7.40
N PHE A 78 -14.17 0.15 -7.57
CA PHE A 78 -13.72 -0.47 -8.82
C PHE A 78 -13.43 -1.94 -8.59
N SER A 79 -13.30 -2.70 -9.67
CA SER A 79 -12.73 -4.05 -9.64
C SER A 79 -11.52 -4.12 -10.57
N ILE A 80 -10.59 -5.00 -10.26
CA ILE A 80 -9.50 -5.31 -11.18
C ILE A 80 -10.09 -6.05 -12.38
N MET A 81 -10.04 -5.41 -13.56
CA MET A 81 -10.67 -5.92 -14.78
C MET A 81 -9.70 -6.69 -15.68
N GLN A 82 -8.43 -6.33 -15.62
CA GLN A 82 -7.36 -6.90 -16.44
C GLN A 82 -6.03 -6.79 -15.71
N LYS A 83 -5.14 -7.76 -15.93
CA LYS A 83 -3.77 -7.74 -15.41
C LYS A 83 -2.78 -7.99 -16.53
N ALA A 84 -1.68 -7.24 -16.53
CA ALA A 84 -0.59 -7.44 -17.48
C ALA A 84 0.76 -7.14 -16.80
N ARG A 85 1.70 -8.09 -16.89
CA ARG A 85 3.05 -7.90 -16.34
C ARG A 85 3.78 -6.75 -17.04
N TRP A 86 3.57 -6.63 -18.36
CA TRP A 86 4.11 -5.57 -19.22
C TRP A 86 2.96 -4.95 -19.99
N HIS A 87 2.80 -3.65 -19.86
CA HIS A 87 1.81 -2.86 -20.58
C HIS A 87 2.40 -1.48 -20.88
N HIS A 88 1.96 -0.88 -21.97
CA HIS A 88 2.25 0.49 -22.33
C HIS A 88 0.95 1.26 -22.53
N SER A 89 0.93 2.51 -22.10
CA SER A 89 -0.26 3.34 -22.23
C SER A 89 -0.60 3.61 -23.68
N ASN A 90 -1.84 3.36 -24.08
CA ASN A 90 -2.36 3.73 -25.41
C ASN A 90 -2.74 5.22 -25.49
N ILE A 91 -2.78 5.92 -24.34
CA ILE A 91 -3.31 7.27 -24.21
C ILE A 91 -2.17 8.28 -23.98
N TYR A 92 -1.16 7.92 -23.21
CA TYR A 92 -0.08 8.83 -22.77
C TYR A 92 1.28 8.36 -23.28
N SER A 93 1.66 8.82 -24.50
CA SER A 93 3.02 8.70 -25.05
C SER A 93 3.68 7.32 -24.89
N ASN A 94 2.91 6.25 -25.01
CA ASN A 94 3.40 4.88 -24.84
C ASN A 94 4.16 4.67 -23.50
N ALA A 95 3.76 5.38 -22.44
CA ALA A 95 4.40 5.30 -21.13
C ALA A 95 4.36 3.88 -20.56
N PRO A 96 5.48 3.35 -20.01
CA PRO A 96 5.53 2.01 -19.48
C PRO A 96 4.67 1.90 -18.19
N MET A 97 3.88 0.85 -18.10
CA MET A 97 3.01 0.52 -16.98
C MET A 97 3.27 -0.92 -16.52
N PRO A 98 4.45 -1.23 -15.98
CA PRO A 98 4.76 -2.59 -15.55
C PRO A 98 3.89 -3.00 -14.35
N TRP A 99 3.55 -4.29 -14.27
CA TRP A 99 2.68 -4.86 -13.23
C TRP A 99 1.29 -4.23 -13.18
N MET A 100 0.72 -3.92 -14.37
CA MET A 100 -0.56 -3.26 -14.50
C MET A 100 -1.72 -4.12 -13.99
N ASN A 101 -2.57 -3.48 -13.17
CA ASN A 101 -3.91 -3.94 -12.76
C ASN A 101 -4.90 -2.87 -13.21
N ARG A 102 -5.66 -3.12 -14.27
CA ARG A 102 -6.62 -2.17 -14.86
C ARG A 102 -7.88 -2.08 -14.04
N LEU A 103 -8.35 -0.86 -13.80
CA LEU A 103 -9.56 -0.58 -13.01
C LEU A 103 -10.72 -0.07 -13.87
N THR A 104 -10.44 0.57 -15.02
CA THR A 104 -11.49 1.12 -15.89
C THR A 104 -11.14 0.87 -17.36
N TRP A 105 -12.15 0.78 -18.21
CA TRP A 105 -11.96 0.71 -19.66
C TRP A 105 -11.39 2.02 -20.25
N SER A 106 -11.61 3.15 -19.57
CA SER A 106 -11.00 4.45 -19.94
C SER A 106 -9.50 4.54 -19.66
N GLY A 107 -8.86 3.49 -19.10
CA GLY A 107 -7.41 3.39 -18.97
C GLY A 107 -6.84 3.63 -17.58
N THR A 108 -7.66 3.93 -16.57
CA THR A 108 -7.16 4.03 -15.18
C THR A 108 -6.70 2.67 -14.68
N ALA A 109 -5.49 2.61 -14.13
CA ALA A 109 -4.88 1.39 -13.63
C ALA A 109 -3.97 1.65 -12.43
N MET A 110 -3.67 0.59 -11.68
CA MET A 110 -2.58 0.52 -10.71
C MET A 110 -1.36 -0.13 -11.40
N HIS A 111 -0.19 0.46 -11.31
CA HIS A 111 1.03 -0.05 -11.95
C HIS A 111 2.28 0.44 -11.23
N ALA A 112 3.44 -0.17 -11.46
CA ALA A 112 4.70 0.32 -10.91
C ALA A 112 5.08 1.68 -11.52
N GLY A 113 5.62 2.57 -10.70
CA GLY A 113 6.09 3.86 -11.14
C GLY A 113 6.78 4.66 -10.03
N ILE A 114 7.22 5.86 -10.38
CA ILE A 114 7.83 6.77 -9.40
C ILE A 114 6.75 7.30 -8.46
N VAL A 115 6.98 7.16 -7.16
CA VAL A 115 6.11 7.61 -6.07
C VAL A 115 6.85 8.70 -5.28
N PRO A 116 6.66 9.98 -5.65
CA PRO A 116 7.42 11.09 -5.04
C PRO A 116 6.85 11.57 -3.69
N GLY A 117 5.76 10.95 -3.19
CA GLY A 117 5.09 11.33 -1.95
C GLY A 117 3.92 12.32 -2.13
N TYR A 118 3.61 12.69 -3.37
CA TYR A 118 2.50 13.57 -3.73
C TYR A 118 1.83 13.08 -5.03
N PRO A 119 0.61 13.58 -5.37
CA PRO A 119 -0.05 13.28 -6.63
C PRO A 119 0.77 13.76 -7.84
N ALA A 120 1.19 12.85 -8.73
CA ALA A 120 2.03 13.16 -9.87
C ALA A 120 1.68 12.37 -11.14
N SER A 121 0.59 11.59 -11.16
CA SER A 121 0.15 10.82 -12.32
C SER A 121 -0.90 11.56 -13.15
N HIS A 122 -1.28 10.98 -14.28
CA HIS A 122 -2.39 11.44 -15.12
C HIS A 122 -3.69 10.63 -14.87
N GLY A 123 -3.96 10.29 -13.59
CA GLY A 123 -5.16 9.56 -13.17
C GLY A 123 -4.90 8.12 -12.73
N CYS A 124 -3.84 7.47 -13.18
CA CYS A 124 -3.44 6.16 -12.68
C CYS A 124 -2.92 6.23 -11.23
N ILE A 125 -2.84 5.08 -10.59
CA ILE A 125 -2.30 4.92 -9.24
C ILE A 125 -0.92 4.25 -9.38
N ARG A 126 0.15 5.02 -9.18
CA ARG A 126 1.50 4.48 -9.22
C ARG A 126 1.82 3.80 -7.89
N LEU A 127 2.26 2.57 -7.97
CA LEU A 127 2.79 1.77 -6.87
C LEU A 127 4.31 1.85 -6.87
N THR A 128 4.95 1.73 -5.72
CA THR A 128 6.41 1.63 -5.68
C THR A 128 6.89 0.40 -6.44
N TYR A 129 8.08 0.45 -7.03
CA TYR A 129 8.66 -0.68 -7.75
C TYR A 129 8.85 -1.93 -6.87
N ALA A 130 9.05 -1.75 -5.56
CA ALA A 130 9.17 -2.84 -4.60
C ALA A 130 7.81 -3.50 -4.28
N PHE A 131 6.73 -2.72 -4.27
CA PHE A 131 5.39 -3.18 -3.91
C PHE A 131 4.61 -3.73 -5.10
N ALA A 132 4.72 -3.13 -6.27
CA ALA A 132 3.92 -3.49 -7.44
C ALA A 132 3.98 -4.98 -7.84
N PRO A 133 5.16 -5.66 -7.89
CA PRO A 133 5.20 -7.09 -8.18
C PRO A 133 4.52 -7.94 -7.10
N LYS A 134 4.64 -7.58 -5.82
CA LYS A 134 3.96 -8.27 -4.72
C LYS A 134 2.45 -8.12 -4.82
N PHE A 135 1.98 -6.88 -5.06
CA PHE A 135 0.56 -6.59 -5.27
C PHE A 135 0.00 -7.35 -6.48
N PHE A 136 0.74 -7.37 -7.58
CA PHE A 136 0.35 -8.12 -8.78
C PHE A 136 0.21 -9.62 -8.52
N GLN A 137 1.07 -10.22 -7.71
CA GLN A 137 1.00 -11.64 -7.37
C GLN A 137 -0.18 -11.97 -6.45
N MET A 138 -0.46 -11.11 -5.45
CA MET A 138 -1.52 -11.38 -4.47
C MET A 138 -2.91 -11.03 -4.96
N SER A 139 -3.03 -10.16 -5.98
CA SER A 139 -4.31 -9.70 -6.52
C SER A 139 -4.84 -10.63 -7.60
N SER A 140 -6.16 -10.63 -7.79
CA SER A 140 -6.89 -11.38 -8.82
C SER A 140 -7.82 -10.45 -9.60
N ILE A 141 -8.19 -10.86 -10.81
CA ILE A 141 -9.28 -10.20 -11.55
C ILE A 141 -10.56 -10.38 -10.73
N GLY A 142 -11.33 -9.29 -10.56
CA GLY A 142 -12.52 -9.24 -9.71
C GLY A 142 -12.28 -8.69 -8.31
N ASP A 143 -11.04 -8.59 -7.83
CA ASP A 143 -10.75 -7.99 -6.53
C ASP A 143 -11.20 -6.52 -6.47
N ASN A 144 -11.73 -6.12 -5.32
CA ASN A 144 -12.29 -4.78 -5.13
C ASN A 144 -11.22 -3.75 -4.80
N VAL A 145 -11.29 -2.62 -5.48
CA VAL A 145 -10.42 -1.45 -5.25
C VAL A 145 -11.29 -0.24 -4.93
N ILE A 146 -11.15 0.28 -3.73
CA ILE A 146 -11.88 1.46 -3.26
C ILE A 146 -10.90 2.63 -3.24
N THR A 147 -11.20 3.68 -4.01
CA THR A 147 -10.45 4.93 -3.96
C THR A 147 -11.25 5.96 -3.16
N SER A 148 -10.61 6.64 -2.23
CA SER A 148 -11.26 7.58 -1.32
C SER A 148 -10.33 8.75 -1.00
N ARG A 149 -10.89 9.91 -0.61
CA ARG A 149 -10.09 11.02 -0.06
C ARG A 149 -9.51 10.68 1.30
N GLY A 150 -10.32 10.02 2.14
CA GLY A 150 -9.91 9.53 3.46
C GLY A 150 -9.27 8.15 3.40
N ARG A 151 -9.19 7.51 4.56
CA ARG A 151 -8.66 6.16 4.73
C ARG A 151 -9.69 5.27 5.42
N PRO A 152 -10.78 4.89 4.73
CA PRO A 152 -11.77 3.99 5.29
C PRO A 152 -11.14 2.62 5.58
N LYS A 153 -11.64 1.97 6.63
CA LYS A 153 -11.28 0.58 6.95
C LYS A 153 -12.50 -0.30 6.66
N PRO A 154 -12.32 -1.49 6.08
CA PRO A 154 -13.39 -2.46 5.98
C PRO A 154 -13.91 -2.79 7.39
N THR A 155 -15.23 -2.80 7.54
CA THR A 155 -15.89 -3.14 8.80
C THR A 155 -16.94 -4.19 8.51
N PRO A 156 -17.08 -5.26 9.32
CA PRO A 156 -18.16 -6.21 9.17
C PRO A 156 -19.48 -5.49 9.44
N ILE A 157 -20.49 -5.78 8.64
CA ILE A 157 -21.84 -5.28 8.84
C ILE A 157 -22.71 -6.49 9.19
N GLU A 158 -23.25 -6.48 10.41
CA GLU A 158 -24.19 -7.49 10.88
C GLU A 158 -25.56 -6.81 11.05
N HIS A 159 -26.53 -7.19 10.22
CA HIS A 159 -27.89 -6.68 10.31
C HIS A 159 -28.87 -7.77 9.90
N GLY A 160 -29.96 -7.92 10.67
CA GLY A 160 -30.97 -8.97 10.43
C GLY A 160 -31.67 -8.91 9.06
N ALA A 161 -31.62 -7.75 8.37
CA ALA A 161 -32.14 -7.58 7.02
C ALA A 161 -31.08 -7.81 5.90
N LEU A 162 -29.83 -8.16 6.24
CA LEU A 162 -28.84 -8.54 5.25
C LEU A 162 -29.24 -9.89 4.63
N PHE A 163 -28.91 -10.03 3.33
CA PHE A 163 -29.13 -11.28 2.61
C PHE A 163 -28.43 -12.45 3.31
N GLN A 164 -29.23 -13.41 3.79
CA GLN A 164 -28.71 -14.65 4.34
C GLN A 164 -28.43 -15.62 3.17
N PRO A 165 -27.24 -16.19 3.03
CA PRO A 165 -26.98 -17.22 2.03
C PRO A 165 -27.98 -18.36 2.22
N LEU A 166 -28.56 -18.83 1.12
CA LEU A 166 -29.40 -20.03 1.19
C LEU A 166 -28.57 -21.20 1.72
N PRO A 167 -29.11 -22.04 2.60
CA PRO A 167 -28.43 -23.24 3.03
C PRO A 167 -28.14 -24.11 1.79
N PRO A 168 -27.01 -24.81 1.75
CA PRO A 168 -26.71 -25.70 0.64
C PRO A 168 -27.87 -26.71 0.47
N PRO A 169 -28.23 -27.04 -0.81
CA PRO A 169 -29.25 -28.04 -1.06
C PRO A 169 -28.90 -29.33 -0.32
N ALA A 170 -29.89 -29.93 0.36
CA ALA A 170 -29.70 -31.24 0.96
C ALA A 170 -29.32 -32.23 -0.15
N LEU A 171 -28.17 -32.88 -0.01
CA LEU A 171 -27.76 -33.92 -0.91
C LEU A 171 -28.79 -35.10 -0.80
N PRO A 172 -29.18 -35.69 -1.91
CA PRO A 172 -30.11 -36.82 -1.92
C PRO A 172 -29.54 -38.07 -1.25
#